data_00a7ab7f174a680eac0398e032b50c6a
#
_entry.id   00a7ab7f174a680eac0398e032b50c6a
#
_cell.length_a   1.000
_cell.length_b   1.000
_cell.length_c   1.000
_cell.angle_alpha   90.00
_cell.angle_beta   90.00
_cell.angle_gamma   90.00
#
_symmetry.space_group_name_H-M   'P 1'
#
loop_
_entity.id
_entity.type
_entity.pdbx_description
1 polymer ?
#
loop_
_entity_poly.entity_id
_entity_poly.type
_entity_poly.pdbx_seq_one_letter_code
_entity_poly.pdbx_strand_id
1 'polypeptide(L)'
;ALKGNGDGSFEFNWNVKNGAVKVENGAVSVNTEAFWIAEGMKKYPYTAEYEDEITVSAGALEKKIPVKLKFKLVDKTWSGSSGGRSSGGGRTGNVLKKAQNIGEQPKGSVTGEWRKQEDGSWKFVSGGRTYANEWAWIYNPYAKEGQEKTSWFHFAADGRMQTGWFLDEKDGSWYYLQKTNDGSQGKMQTGWIKEGEAWYYLGPTGRMTKGWNWINGKCYYMDQKNGHMLAGCMTPDGYTVDDTGAWCVHGVVQTFGKK
;
A
#
# COMPACT_ATOMS: atom_id res chain seq x y z
N ALA A 1 -17.23 30.30 -36.04
CA ALA A 1 -18.56 29.79 -35.70
C ALA A 1 -18.41 28.37 -35.19
N LEU A 2 -18.93 28.08 -34.00
CA LEU A 2 -19.03 26.72 -33.46
C LEU A 2 -19.94 25.91 -34.39
N LYS A 3 -19.44 24.76 -34.87
CA LYS A 3 -20.30 23.79 -35.54
C LYS A 3 -20.98 22.95 -34.46
N GLY A 4 -22.27 23.11 -34.29
CA GLY A 4 -23.09 22.23 -33.48
C GLY A 4 -23.35 20.92 -34.21
N ASN A 5 -23.64 19.85 -33.46
CA ASN A 5 -23.93 18.53 -33.98
C ASN A 5 -25.36 18.38 -34.55
N GLY A 6 -25.98 19.43 -35.07
CA GLY A 6 -27.30 19.39 -35.68
C GLY A 6 -28.47 19.17 -34.72
N ASP A 7 -28.22 18.72 -33.52
CA ASP A 7 -29.17 18.52 -32.41
C ASP A 7 -29.10 19.63 -31.34
N GLY A 8 -28.29 20.67 -31.61
CA GLY A 8 -28.07 21.80 -30.68
C GLY A 8 -26.98 21.52 -29.63
N SER A 9 -26.35 20.35 -29.66
CA SER A 9 -25.21 20.05 -28.79
C SER A 9 -23.89 20.49 -29.41
N PHE A 10 -22.88 20.71 -28.55
CA PHE A 10 -21.53 21.05 -28.96
C PHE A 10 -20.55 20.01 -28.40
N GLU A 11 -19.63 19.58 -29.25
CA GLU A 11 -18.56 18.70 -28.83
C GLU A 11 -17.40 19.55 -28.32
N PHE A 12 -16.99 19.28 -27.07
CA PHE A 12 -15.85 19.93 -26.45
C PHE A 12 -14.71 18.93 -26.31
N ASN A 13 -13.53 19.34 -26.77
CA ASN A 13 -12.30 18.61 -26.54
C ASN A 13 -11.59 19.17 -25.31
N TRP A 14 -11.11 18.28 -24.45
CA TRP A 14 -10.44 18.62 -23.22
C TRP A 14 -9.02 18.08 -23.25
N ASN A 15 -8.03 18.91 -22.97
CA ASN A 15 -6.64 18.52 -22.87
C ASN A 15 -6.06 19.04 -21.54
N VAL A 16 -5.32 18.18 -20.84
CA VAL A 16 -4.68 18.51 -19.57
C VAL A 16 -3.17 18.50 -19.78
N LYS A 17 -2.50 19.59 -19.44
CA LYS A 17 -1.11 19.83 -19.79
C LYS A 17 -0.13 18.93 -19.00
N ASN A 18 -0.31 18.85 -17.68
CA ASN A 18 0.62 18.15 -16.78
C ASN A 18 0.05 16.86 -16.19
N GLY A 19 -1.23 16.56 -16.45
CA GLY A 19 -1.89 15.35 -15.99
C GLY A 19 -2.22 15.32 -14.49
N ALA A 20 -2.07 16.44 -13.77
CA ALA A 20 -2.43 16.53 -12.35
C ALA A 20 -3.94 16.48 -12.11
N VAL A 21 -4.73 16.76 -13.12
CA VAL A 21 -6.20 16.61 -13.12
C VAL A 21 -6.62 15.66 -14.23
N LYS A 22 -7.78 15.04 -14.06
CA LYS A 22 -8.52 14.30 -15.11
C LYS A 22 -9.79 15.05 -15.44
N VAL A 23 -10.15 15.06 -16.72
CA VAL A 23 -11.44 15.61 -17.17
C VAL A 23 -12.22 14.47 -17.83
N GLU A 24 -13.35 14.10 -17.23
CA GLU A 24 -14.24 13.05 -17.73
C GLU A 24 -15.67 13.59 -17.76
N ASN A 25 -16.31 13.55 -18.94
CA ASN A 25 -17.68 14.03 -19.13
C ASN A 25 -17.89 15.48 -18.63
N GLY A 26 -16.88 16.34 -18.82
CA GLY A 26 -16.93 17.75 -18.37
C GLY A 26 -16.72 17.94 -16.87
N ALA A 27 -16.54 16.89 -16.10
CA ALA A 27 -16.19 16.96 -14.68
C ALA A 27 -14.68 16.91 -14.49
N VAL A 28 -14.15 17.82 -13.68
CA VAL A 28 -12.73 17.90 -13.33
C VAL A 28 -12.50 17.19 -11.99
N SER A 29 -11.57 16.25 -11.96
CA SER A 29 -11.15 15.56 -10.76
C SER A 29 -9.63 15.57 -10.61
N VAL A 30 -9.13 15.40 -9.40
CA VAL A 30 -7.69 15.26 -9.17
C VAL A 30 -7.22 13.90 -9.68
N ASN A 31 -6.17 13.90 -10.50
CA ASN A 31 -5.52 12.67 -10.93
C ASN A 31 -4.58 12.17 -9.83
N THR A 32 -5.13 11.44 -8.87
CA THR A 32 -4.38 10.93 -7.72
C THR A 32 -3.23 10.01 -8.14
N GLU A 33 -3.36 9.28 -9.24
CA GLU A 33 -2.33 8.38 -9.76
C GLU A 33 -1.12 9.15 -10.29
N ALA A 34 -1.33 10.14 -11.15
CA ALA A 34 -0.25 11.00 -11.65
C ALA A 34 0.45 11.74 -10.50
N PHE A 35 -0.32 12.14 -9.50
CA PHE A 35 0.17 12.80 -8.31
C PHE A 35 1.09 11.89 -7.47
N TRP A 36 0.68 10.65 -7.21
CA TRP A 36 1.50 9.67 -6.50
C TRP A 36 2.81 9.37 -7.24
N ILE A 37 2.77 9.32 -8.57
CA ILE A 37 3.95 9.11 -9.42
C ILE A 37 4.87 10.34 -9.37
N ALA A 38 4.33 11.56 -9.43
CA ALA A 38 5.10 12.80 -9.50
C ALA A 38 5.79 13.17 -8.18
N GLU A 39 5.13 12.96 -7.02
CA GLU A 39 5.61 13.46 -5.72
C GLU A 39 6.33 12.42 -4.87
N GLY A 40 6.21 11.13 -5.18
CA GLY A 40 6.73 10.07 -4.33
C GLY A 40 6.12 10.10 -2.94
N MET A 41 6.31 9.07 -2.16
CA MET A 41 5.84 9.06 -0.77
C MET A 41 6.74 9.94 0.10
N LYS A 42 6.45 11.22 0.22
CA LYS A 42 7.06 12.09 1.23
C LYS A 42 6.48 11.75 2.60
N LYS A 43 7.29 11.96 3.64
CA LYS A 43 6.92 11.67 5.03
C LYS A 43 5.65 12.44 5.42
N TYR A 44 4.60 11.77 5.83
CA TYR A 44 3.34 12.38 6.26
C TYR A 44 3.48 13.16 7.59
N PRO A 45 2.72 14.26 7.79
CA PRO A 45 1.83 14.92 6.83
C PRO A 45 2.61 15.75 5.82
N TYR A 46 2.19 15.74 4.56
CA TYR A 46 2.85 16.48 3.49
C TYR A 46 1.85 17.39 2.78
N THR A 47 2.26 18.63 2.52
CA THR A 47 1.48 19.59 1.74
C THR A 47 2.16 19.81 0.40
N ALA A 48 1.43 19.69 -0.69
CA ALA A 48 1.90 19.98 -2.02
C ALA A 48 1.02 21.02 -2.71
N GLU A 49 1.63 21.81 -3.56
CA GLU A 49 0.98 22.73 -4.47
C GLU A 49 1.37 22.35 -5.89
N TYR A 50 0.37 22.21 -6.75
CA TYR A 50 0.53 21.89 -8.16
C TYR A 50 -0.14 22.91 -9.03
N GLU A 51 0.50 23.20 -10.16
CA GLU A 51 -0.10 24.00 -11.22
C GLU A 51 -0.31 23.12 -12.46
N ASP A 52 -1.49 23.18 -13.01
CA ASP A 52 -1.85 22.52 -14.25
C ASP A 52 -2.65 23.49 -15.13
N GLU A 53 -2.88 23.14 -16.38
CA GLU A 53 -3.66 23.91 -17.32
C GLU A 53 -4.60 22.98 -18.08
N ILE A 54 -5.87 23.28 -18.03
CA ILE A 54 -6.90 22.62 -18.83
C ILE A 54 -7.17 23.46 -20.06
N THR A 55 -6.97 22.90 -21.23
CA THR A 55 -7.36 23.53 -22.49
C THR A 55 -8.71 22.95 -22.93
N VAL A 56 -9.69 23.81 -23.11
CA VAL A 56 -11.01 23.46 -23.65
C VAL A 56 -11.10 24.00 -25.03
N SER A 57 -11.40 23.18 -26.02
CA SER A 57 -11.58 23.61 -27.40
C SER A 57 -12.89 23.14 -28.01
N ALA A 58 -13.47 23.97 -28.86
CA ALA A 58 -14.63 23.63 -29.65
C ALA A 58 -14.47 24.28 -31.04
N GLY A 59 -14.17 23.50 -32.04
CA GLY A 59 -13.79 24.00 -33.36
C GLY A 59 -12.54 24.89 -33.30
N ALA A 60 -12.64 26.13 -33.77
CA ALA A 60 -11.52 27.09 -33.77
C ALA A 60 -11.44 27.91 -32.46
N LEU A 61 -12.32 27.69 -31.52
CA LEU A 61 -12.31 28.36 -30.22
C LEU A 61 -11.54 27.55 -29.20
N GLU A 62 -10.65 28.21 -28.49
CA GLU A 62 -9.85 27.60 -27.43
C GLU A 62 -9.87 28.50 -26.20
N LYS A 63 -9.98 27.89 -25.02
CA LYS A 63 -9.85 28.57 -23.74
C LYS A 63 -8.94 27.75 -22.81
N LYS A 64 -7.95 28.42 -22.24
CA LYS A 64 -7.05 27.87 -21.24
C LYS A 64 -7.53 28.24 -19.85
N ILE A 65 -7.59 27.25 -18.98
CA ILE A 65 -8.04 27.38 -17.60
C ILE A 65 -6.87 26.95 -16.71
N PRO A 66 -6.20 27.88 -16.02
CA PRO A 66 -5.15 27.52 -15.07
C PRO A 66 -5.77 26.85 -13.85
N VAL A 67 -5.19 25.77 -13.43
CA VAL A 67 -5.61 25.00 -12.26
C VAL A 67 -4.50 25.01 -11.22
N LYS A 68 -4.82 25.44 -10.01
CA LYS A 68 -3.92 25.37 -8.85
C LYS A 68 -4.49 24.38 -7.86
N LEU A 69 -3.75 23.33 -7.59
CA LEU A 69 -4.10 22.29 -6.63
C LEU A 69 -3.26 22.50 -5.38
N LYS A 70 -3.93 22.64 -4.25
CA LYS A 70 -3.29 22.64 -2.94
C LYS A 70 -3.91 21.54 -2.11
N PHE A 71 -3.13 20.55 -1.70
CA PHE A 71 -3.61 19.46 -0.90
C PHE A 71 -2.62 19.05 0.18
N LYS A 72 -3.19 18.53 1.23
CA LYS A 72 -2.47 17.95 2.35
C LYS A 72 -2.65 16.44 2.29
N LEU A 73 -1.55 15.74 2.03
CA LEU A 73 -1.52 14.30 2.20
C LEU A 73 -1.48 13.99 3.67
N VAL A 74 -2.51 13.33 4.15
CA VAL A 74 -2.60 12.79 5.50
C VAL A 74 -2.71 11.28 5.38
N ASP A 75 -2.05 10.57 6.26
CA ASP A 75 -2.25 9.14 6.35
C ASP A 75 -3.73 8.87 6.66
N LYS A 76 -4.46 8.21 5.75
CA LYS A 76 -5.87 7.87 5.94
C LYS A 76 -6.13 6.92 7.11
N THR A 77 -5.08 6.38 7.70
CA THR A 77 -5.20 5.60 8.93
C THR A 77 -5.51 6.46 10.15
N TRP A 78 -5.43 7.80 10.01
CA TRP A 78 -5.82 8.77 11.02
C TRP A 78 -7.18 9.41 10.69
N SER A 79 -8.27 8.70 10.79
CA SER A 79 -9.56 9.33 11.06
C SER A 79 -9.81 9.30 12.57
N GLY A 80 -9.31 10.29 13.26
CA GLY A 80 -9.71 10.59 14.60
C GLY A 80 -11.19 10.93 14.62
N SER A 81 -12.04 9.96 14.84
CA SER A 81 -13.43 10.19 15.29
C SER A 81 -13.40 10.44 16.78
N SER A 82 -13.40 11.71 17.12
CA SER A 82 -13.80 12.14 18.46
C SER A 82 -15.32 11.97 18.58
N GLY A 83 -15.74 11.17 19.56
CA GLY A 83 -17.11 11.24 20.09
C GLY A 83 -17.93 9.97 19.92
N GLY A 84 -18.20 9.31 21.04
CA GLY A 84 -19.23 8.30 21.14
C GLY A 84 -18.89 7.21 22.15
N ARG A 85 -19.21 7.45 23.42
CA ARG A 85 -19.31 6.40 24.44
C ARG A 85 -20.33 5.36 23.99
N SER A 86 -19.94 4.11 23.88
CA SER A 86 -20.82 2.97 24.07
C SER A 86 -20.03 1.82 24.67
N SER A 87 -20.47 1.43 25.83
CA SER A 87 -20.03 0.26 26.57
C SER A 87 -20.52 -1.01 25.91
N GLY A 88 -19.66 -2.03 25.83
CA GLY A 88 -20.10 -3.40 25.60
C GLY A 88 -19.21 -4.21 24.67
N GLY A 89 -18.45 -5.12 25.25
CA GLY A 89 -18.11 -6.45 24.76
C GLY A 89 -17.34 -6.61 23.46
N GLY A 90 -16.12 -7.15 23.52
CA GLY A 90 -15.43 -7.74 22.39
C GLY A 90 -14.00 -7.26 22.19
N ARG A 91 -13.07 -7.86 22.90
CA ARG A 91 -11.63 -7.52 22.87
C ARG A 91 -10.88 -7.88 21.56
N THR A 92 -11.53 -8.51 20.59
CA THR A 92 -10.88 -8.99 19.36
C THR A 92 -10.76 -7.92 18.26
N GLY A 93 -11.60 -6.90 18.22
CA GLY A 93 -11.57 -5.85 17.19
C GLY A 93 -10.42 -4.83 17.32
N ASN A 94 -9.78 -4.76 18.49
CA ASN A 94 -8.78 -3.72 18.77
C ASN A 94 -7.35 -4.06 18.31
N VAL A 95 -7.00 -5.34 18.16
CA VAL A 95 -5.65 -5.76 17.79
C VAL A 95 -5.38 -5.50 16.32
N LEU A 96 -6.34 -5.81 15.44
CA LEU A 96 -6.20 -5.59 14.00
C LEU A 96 -6.19 -4.10 13.62
N LYS A 97 -7.00 -3.27 14.29
CA LYS A 97 -7.00 -1.81 14.06
C LYS A 97 -5.66 -1.17 14.43
N LYS A 98 -4.97 -1.68 15.46
CA LYS A 98 -3.63 -1.21 15.85
C LYS A 98 -2.53 -1.71 14.92
N ALA A 99 -2.67 -2.92 14.35
CA ALA A 99 -1.72 -3.45 13.37
C ALA A 99 -1.72 -2.66 12.05
N GLN A 100 -2.80 -1.97 11.74
CA GLN A 100 -2.97 -1.19 10.52
C GLN A 100 -2.43 0.24 10.61
N ASN A 101 -2.08 0.72 11.81
CA ASN A 101 -1.53 2.06 11.99
C ASN A 101 -0.03 2.06 11.69
N ILE A 102 0.34 2.67 10.56
CA ILE A 102 1.73 2.89 10.18
C ILE A 102 2.41 3.72 11.27
N GLY A 103 3.44 3.15 11.90
CA GLY A 103 4.29 3.86 12.86
C GLY A 103 3.87 3.79 14.33
N GLU A 104 2.70 3.29 14.68
CA GLU A 104 2.36 3.00 16.08
C GLU A 104 2.58 1.52 16.39
N GLN A 105 3.72 1.23 17.00
CA GLN A 105 3.89 -0.05 17.66
C GLN A 105 2.92 -0.13 18.85
N PRO A 106 2.14 -1.21 19.02
CA PRO A 106 1.29 -1.37 20.19
C PRO A 106 2.14 -1.29 21.44
N LYS A 107 1.70 -0.54 22.43
CA LYS A 107 2.38 -0.49 23.73
C LYS A 107 2.36 -1.88 24.36
N GLY A 108 3.54 -2.46 24.50
CA GLY A 108 3.75 -3.78 25.11
C GLY A 108 3.44 -4.95 24.15
N SER A 109 4.34 -5.90 24.07
CA SER A 109 4.10 -7.18 23.43
C SER A 109 3.32 -8.09 24.35
N VAL A 110 2.55 -9.02 23.75
CA VAL A 110 1.96 -10.14 24.52
C VAL A 110 3.08 -11.11 24.88
N THR A 111 3.17 -11.44 26.15
CA THR A 111 4.05 -12.50 26.64
C THR A 111 3.25 -13.78 26.87
N GLY A 112 3.87 -14.93 26.62
CA GLY A 112 3.20 -16.22 26.74
C GLY A 112 4.13 -17.35 26.37
N GLU A 113 3.56 -18.51 26.15
CA GLU A 113 4.26 -19.74 25.87
C GLU A 113 4.05 -20.17 24.41
N TRP A 114 5.16 -20.42 23.69
CA TRP A 114 5.15 -21.06 22.40
C TRP A 114 5.15 -22.58 22.56
N ARG A 115 4.15 -23.26 22.01
CA ARG A 115 4.01 -24.71 22.08
C ARG A 115 4.18 -25.33 20.71
N LYS A 116 5.28 -26.08 20.55
CA LYS A 116 5.52 -26.90 19.37
C LYS A 116 4.59 -28.10 19.40
N GLN A 117 3.92 -28.36 18.27
CA GLN A 117 3.03 -29.49 18.09
C GLN A 117 3.82 -30.69 17.51
N GLU A 118 3.26 -31.89 17.56
CA GLU A 118 3.86 -33.10 17.01
C GLU A 118 4.12 -33.04 15.51
N ASP A 119 3.25 -32.33 14.78
CA ASP A 119 3.39 -32.07 13.33
C ASP A 119 4.41 -30.94 13.00
N GLY A 120 5.12 -30.43 14.00
CA GLY A 120 6.10 -29.37 13.86
C GLY A 120 5.53 -27.95 13.80
N SER A 121 4.21 -27.77 13.78
CA SER A 121 3.56 -26.46 13.86
C SER A 121 3.69 -25.84 15.24
N TRP A 122 3.41 -24.54 15.34
CA TRP A 122 3.47 -23.78 16.59
C TRP A 122 2.12 -23.23 16.98
N LYS A 123 1.81 -23.23 18.27
CA LYS A 123 0.70 -22.51 18.88
C LYS A 123 1.24 -21.54 19.93
N PHE A 124 0.49 -20.48 20.19
CA PHE A 124 0.83 -19.52 21.24
C PHE A 124 -0.28 -19.45 22.28
N VAL A 125 0.12 -19.52 23.54
CA VAL A 125 -0.79 -19.51 24.71
C VAL A 125 -0.41 -18.35 25.62
N SER A 126 -1.38 -17.53 26.00
CA SER A 126 -1.20 -16.45 26.94
C SER A 126 -2.47 -16.28 27.78
N GLY A 127 -2.30 -16.08 29.08
CA GLY A 127 -3.44 -15.92 29.98
C GLY A 127 -4.41 -17.10 30.00
N GLY A 128 -3.89 -18.33 29.80
CA GLY A 128 -4.69 -19.55 29.78
C GLY A 128 -5.46 -19.81 28.48
N ARG A 129 -5.33 -18.96 27.45
CA ARG A 129 -5.99 -19.14 26.16
C ARG A 129 -5.00 -19.35 25.02
N THR A 130 -5.37 -20.18 24.05
CA THR A 130 -4.67 -20.31 22.77
C THR A 130 -5.15 -19.21 21.81
N TYR A 131 -4.21 -18.55 21.13
CA TYR A 131 -4.53 -17.58 20.07
C TYR A 131 -5.02 -18.33 18.84
N ALA A 132 -6.14 -17.87 18.26
CA ALA A 132 -6.75 -18.48 17.07
C ALA A 132 -7.54 -17.44 16.28
N ASN A 133 -7.44 -17.50 14.94
CA ASN A 133 -8.09 -16.62 13.98
C ASN A 133 -7.87 -15.11 14.27
N GLU A 134 -6.64 -14.76 14.66
CA GLU A 134 -6.30 -13.40 15.06
C GLU A 134 -4.81 -13.07 14.86
N TRP A 135 -4.53 -11.78 14.74
CA TRP A 135 -3.19 -11.21 14.82
C TRP A 135 -2.80 -10.92 16.27
N ALA A 136 -1.53 -11.11 16.57
CA ALA A 136 -0.97 -10.75 17.87
C ALA A 136 0.45 -10.19 17.75
N TRP A 137 0.74 -9.14 18.51
CA TRP A 137 2.09 -8.59 18.68
C TRP A 137 2.77 -9.31 19.83
N ILE A 138 3.67 -10.22 19.51
CA ILE A 138 4.18 -11.20 20.47
C ILE A 138 5.68 -11.03 20.66
N TYR A 139 6.14 -11.20 21.89
CA TYR A 139 7.55 -11.40 22.20
C TYR A 139 7.98 -12.79 21.75
N ASN A 140 9.02 -12.86 20.91
CA ASN A 140 9.59 -14.10 20.40
C ASN A 140 10.94 -14.38 21.09
N PRO A 141 11.00 -15.32 22.05
CA PRO A 141 12.23 -15.67 22.76
C PRO A 141 13.24 -16.41 21.87
N TYR A 142 12.82 -16.94 20.71
CA TYR A 142 13.68 -17.67 19.78
C TYR A 142 14.38 -16.77 18.77
N ALA A 143 14.10 -15.46 18.80
CA ALA A 143 14.78 -14.48 17.95
C ALA A 143 16.27 -14.47 18.23
N LYS A 144 17.07 -14.64 17.18
CA LYS A 144 18.53 -14.62 17.24
C LYS A 144 19.05 -13.19 17.41
N GLU A 145 20.34 -13.09 17.71
CA GLU A 145 21.03 -11.81 17.75
C GLU A 145 20.87 -11.06 16.41
N GLY A 146 20.57 -9.79 16.49
CA GLY A 146 20.27 -8.95 15.31
C GLY A 146 18.83 -9.05 14.79
N GLN A 147 18.02 -9.99 15.29
CA GLN A 147 16.59 -10.07 14.96
C GLN A 147 15.74 -9.31 15.98
N GLU A 148 14.64 -8.69 15.52
CA GLU A 148 13.67 -8.08 16.43
C GLU A 148 12.98 -9.15 17.28
N LYS A 149 12.96 -8.90 18.59
CA LYS A 149 12.37 -9.82 19.57
C LYS A 149 10.85 -9.73 19.66
N THR A 150 10.24 -8.73 19.04
CA THR A 150 8.78 -8.57 19.01
C THR A 150 8.32 -8.47 17.56
N SER A 151 7.24 -9.13 17.23
CA SER A 151 6.70 -9.12 15.86
C SER A 151 5.22 -9.44 15.85
N TRP A 152 4.58 -9.11 14.72
CA TRP A 152 3.24 -9.57 14.42
C TRP A 152 3.26 -11.00 13.92
N PHE A 153 2.38 -11.81 14.49
CA PHE A 153 2.10 -13.18 14.11
C PHE A 153 0.60 -13.33 13.86
N HIS A 154 0.23 -14.22 12.95
CA HIS A 154 -1.16 -14.60 12.73
C HIS A 154 -1.38 -16.08 13.03
N PHE A 155 -2.53 -16.39 13.64
CA PHE A 155 -2.93 -17.74 13.98
C PHE A 155 -4.18 -18.15 13.22
N ALA A 156 -4.17 -19.34 12.65
CA ALA A 156 -5.31 -19.92 11.97
C ALA A 156 -6.45 -20.24 12.97
N ALA A 157 -7.61 -20.58 12.47
CA ALA A 157 -8.79 -20.90 13.30
C ALA A 157 -8.54 -22.08 14.28
N ASP A 158 -7.66 -23.01 13.92
CA ASP A 158 -7.24 -24.13 14.78
C ASP A 158 -6.14 -23.77 15.79
N GLY A 159 -5.73 -22.50 15.82
CA GLY A 159 -4.69 -21.96 16.68
C GLY A 159 -3.27 -22.17 16.19
N ARG A 160 -3.04 -22.73 15.00
CA ARG A 160 -1.70 -22.89 14.45
C ARG A 160 -1.16 -21.55 13.94
N MET A 161 0.10 -21.25 14.27
CA MET A 161 0.83 -20.13 13.71
C MET A 161 0.95 -20.29 12.20
N GLN A 162 0.54 -19.29 11.44
CA GLN A 162 0.64 -19.30 9.99
C GLN A 162 2.01 -18.88 9.50
N THR A 163 2.39 -19.37 8.32
CA THR A 163 3.64 -19.06 7.62
C THR A 163 3.38 -18.94 6.12
N GLY A 164 4.22 -18.20 5.41
CA GLY A 164 4.08 -17.98 3.98
C GLY A 164 3.03 -16.92 3.65
N TRP A 165 2.51 -16.97 2.43
CA TRP A 165 1.47 -16.06 1.98
C TRP A 165 0.16 -16.31 2.73
N PHE A 166 -0.42 -15.21 3.20
CA PHE A 166 -1.67 -15.21 3.95
C PHE A 166 -2.57 -14.08 3.46
N LEU A 167 -3.79 -14.43 3.06
CA LEU A 167 -4.86 -13.46 2.77
C LEU A 167 -5.68 -13.24 4.05
N ASP A 168 -5.64 -12.04 4.59
CA ASP A 168 -6.54 -11.66 5.67
C ASP A 168 -7.91 -11.25 5.06
N GLU A 169 -8.88 -12.12 5.18
CA GLU A 169 -10.24 -11.87 4.66
C GLU A 169 -10.93 -10.67 5.33
N LYS A 170 -10.48 -10.27 6.52
CA LYS A 170 -11.06 -9.14 7.26
C LYS A 170 -10.72 -7.79 6.64
N ASP A 171 -9.58 -7.68 6.00
CA ASP A 171 -9.15 -6.43 5.33
C ASP A 171 -8.86 -6.60 3.83
N GLY A 172 -8.95 -7.83 3.31
CA GLY A 172 -8.74 -8.15 1.91
C GLY A 172 -7.28 -8.02 1.46
N SER A 173 -6.33 -7.97 2.39
CA SER A 173 -4.92 -7.75 2.08
C SER A 173 -4.09 -9.04 2.19
N TRP A 174 -3.10 -9.15 1.32
CA TRP A 174 -2.11 -10.21 1.39
C TRP A 174 -0.95 -9.80 2.28
N TYR A 175 -0.49 -10.75 3.09
CA TYR A 175 0.68 -10.65 3.96
C TYR A 175 1.63 -11.81 3.70
N TYR A 176 2.89 -11.64 4.07
CA TYR A 176 3.86 -12.73 4.06
C TYR A 176 4.41 -12.95 5.46
N LEU A 177 4.27 -14.17 5.94
CA LEU A 177 4.73 -14.62 7.24
C LEU A 177 5.97 -15.51 7.03
N GLN A 178 7.07 -15.22 7.73
CA GLN A 178 8.35 -15.91 7.52
C GLN A 178 8.21 -17.43 7.55
N LYS A 179 8.63 -18.09 6.47
CA LYS A 179 8.58 -19.56 6.37
C LYS A 179 9.73 -20.25 7.08
N THR A 180 10.92 -19.64 7.02
CA THR A 180 12.15 -20.27 7.48
C THR A 180 12.19 -20.35 8.99
N ASN A 181 12.53 -21.52 9.51
CA ASN A 181 12.74 -21.75 10.94
C ASN A 181 14.16 -21.33 11.35
N ASP A 182 14.39 -20.02 11.37
CA ASP A 182 15.68 -19.38 11.68
C ASP A 182 15.66 -18.55 12.98
N GLY A 183 14.58 -18.68 13.75
CA GLY A 183 14.27 -17.85 14.91
C GLY A 183 13.28 -16.75 14.62
N SER A 184 12.90 -16.53 13.36
CA SER A 184 11.90 -15.56 12.95
C SER A 184 10.66 -16.17 12.28
N GLN A 185 10.52 -17.49 12.30
CA GLN A 185 9.39 -18.20 11.68
C GLN A 185 8.06 -17.65 12.16
N GLY A 186 7.14 -17.42 11.21
CA GLY A 186 5.80 -16.84 11.47
C GLY A 186 5.78 -15.32 11.61
N LYS A 187 6.94 -14.66 11.69
CA LYS A 187 7.03 -13.19 11.74
C LYS A 187 6.47 -12.57 10.48
N MET A 188 5.55 -11.61 10.63
CA MET A 188 5.08 -10.77 9.51
C MET A 188 6.26 -10.02 8.90
N GLN A 189 6.40 -10.13 7.60
CA GLN A 189 7.47 -9.47 6.85
C GLN A 189 7.03 -8.10 6.33
N THR A 190 8.01 -7.25 6.09
CA THR A 190 7.89 -5.94 5.43
C THR A 190 9.03 -5.78 4.43
N GLY A 191 8.88 -4.88 3.47
CA GLY A 191 9.90 -4.66 2.46
C GLY A 191 9.85 -5.68 1.33
N TRP A 192 10.99 -5.88 0.67
CA TRP A 192 11.12 -6.77 -0.47
C TRP A 192 11.11 -8.26 -0.07
N ILE A 193 10.29 -9.03 -0.76
CA ILE A 193 10.24 -10.51 -0.64
C ILE A 193 10.48 -11.11 -2.01
N LYS A 194 11.37 -12.09 -2.06
CA LYS A 194 11.56 -12.96 -3.24
C LYS A 194 10.92 -14.32 -2.96
N GLU A 195 9.98 -14.72 -3.79
CA GLU A 195 9.36 -16.05 -3.72
C GLU A 195 9.46 -16.70 -5.09
N GLY A 196 10.27 -17.74 -5.21
CA GLY A 196 10.68 -18.27 -6.51
C GLY A 196 11.44 -17.22 -7.31
N GLU A 197 11.02 -16.97 -8.54
CA GLU A 197 11.61 -15.93 -9.40
C GLU A 197 10.91 -14.56 -9.25
N ALA A 198 9.81 -14.49 -8.54
CA ALA A 198 9.01 -13.27 -8.42
C ALA A 198 9.41 -12.43 -7.19
N TRP A 199 9.47 -11.12 -7.39
CA TRP A 199 9.65 -10.14 -6.34
C TRP A 199 8.31 -9.50 -5.96
N TYR A 200 8.13 -9.29 -4.68
CA TYR A 200 6.97 -8.62 -4.09
C TYR A 200 7.44 -7.54 -3.12
N TYR A 201 6.62 -6.55 -2.89
CA TYR A 201 6.89 -5.55 -1.87
C TYR A 201 5.76 -5.48 -0.86
N LEU A 202 6.14 -5.62 0.41
CA LEU A 202 5.23 -5.47 1.55
C LEU A 202 5.46 -4.10 2.17
N GLY A 203 4.41 -3.32 2.25
CA GLY A 203 4.46 -2.00 2.86
C GLY A 203 4.83 -2.04 4.35
N PRO A 204 4.99 -0.88 5.00
CA PRO A 204 5.34 -0.80 6.42
C PRO A 204 4.34 -1.49 7.36
N THR A 205 3.10 -1.68 6.91
CA THR A 205 2.05 -2.41 7.63
C THR A 205 2.05 -3.91 7.35
N GLY A 206 2.99 -4.42 6.56
CA GLY A 206 3.04 -5.80 6.11
C GLY A 206 2.14 -6.13 4.93
N ARG A 207 1.31 -5.21 4.47
CA ARG A 207 0.41 -5.42 3.33
C ARG A 207 1.19 -5.49 2.02
N MET A 208 0.88 -6.47 1.18
CA MET A 208 1.40 -6.55 -0.17
C MET A 208 0.90 -5.37 -1.00
N THR A 209 1.82 -4.68 -1.66
CA THR A 209 1.50 -3.53 -2.50
C THR A 209 1.17 -3.96 -3.93
N LYS A 210 0.40 -3.13 -4.62
CA LYS A 210 0.03 -3.28 -6.04
C LYS A 210 0.15 -1.94 -6.75
N GLY A 211 0.24 -1.97 -8.08
CA GLY A 211 0.43 -0.77 -8.89
C GLY A 211 1.80 -0.13 -8.69
N TRP A 212 1.88 1.17 -8.93
CA TRP A 212 3.11 1.94 -8.80
C TRP A 212 3.48 2.22 -7.34
N ASN A 213 4.74 1.96 -7.00
CA ASN A 213 5.28 2.16 -5.66
C ASN A 213 6.67 2.79 -5.70
N TRP A 214 6.85 3.92 -5.03
CA TRP A 214 8.16 4.50 -4.80
C TRP A 214 8.86 3.82 -3.62
N ILE A 215 9.99 3.19 -3.89
CA ILE A 215 10.74 2.42 -2.90
C ILE A 215 12.21 2.84 -3.00
N ASN A 216 12.75 3.41 -1.92
CA ASN A 216 14.14 3.85 -1.85
C ASN A 216 14.57 4.73 -3.05
N GLY A 217 13.70 5.67 -3.46
CA GLY A 217 14.00 6.64 -4.51
C GLY A 217 13.85 6.14 -5.94
N LYS A 218 13.37 4.91 -6.17
CA LYS A 218 13.00 4.37 -7.48
C LYS A 218 11.54 3.95 -7.48
N CYS A 219 10.90 4.02 -8.64
CA CYS A 219 9.50 3.61 -8.80
C CYS A 219 9.41 2.23 -9.45
N TYR A 220 8.57 1.36 -8.90
CA TYR A 220 8.37 -0.01 -9.34
C TYR A 220 6.88 -0.27 -9.56
N TYR A 221 6.55 -1.11 -10.54
CA TYR A 221 5.17 -1.54 -10.78
C TYR A 221 4.92 -2.95 -10.28
N MET A 222 4.00 -3.06 -9.33
CA MET A 222 3.52 -4.35 -8.82
C MET A 222 2.24 -4.73 -9.57
N ASP A 223 2.21 -5.92 -10.17
CA ASP A 223 1.06 -6.39 -10.94
C ASP A 223 -0.24 -6.32 -10.13
N GLN A 224 -1.30 -5.82 -10.76
CA GLN A 224 -2.59 -5.58 -10.07
C GLN A 224 -3.30 -6.87 -9.65
N LYS A 225 -3.04 -7.99 -10.31
CA LYS A 225 -3.68 -9.27 -10.00
C LYS A 225 -2.97 -10.01 -8.87
N ASN A 226 -1.67 -10.23 -9.05
CA ASN A 226 -0.89 -11.12 -8.18
C ASN A 226 0.17 -10.40 -7.33
N GLY A 227 0.42 -9.10 -7.56
CA GLY A 227 1.33 -8.29 -6.77
C GLY A 227 2.82 -8.49 -7.06
N HIS A 228 3.21 -9.30 -8.06
CA HIS A 228 4.62 -9.44 -8.39
C HIS A 228 5.16 -8.20 -9.14
N MET A 229 6.43 -7.88 -8.91
CA MET A 229 7.10 -6.78 -9.59
C MET A 229 7.29 -7.10 -11.07
N LEU A 230 6.91 -6.17 -11.94
CA LEU A 230 7.25 -6.25 -13.37
C LEU A 230 8.68 -5.77 -13.60
N ALA A 231 9.42 -6.45 -14.49
CA ALA A 231 10.78 -6.09 -14.86
C ALA A 231 11.04 -6.39 -16.35
N GLY A 232 11.90 -5.56 -17.00
CA GLY A 232 12.29 -5.73 -18.39
C GLY A 232 11.13 -5.65 -19.39
N CYS A 233 10.06 -4.94 -19.09
CA CYS A 233 8.85 -4.94 -19.91
C CYS A 233 8.11 -3.58 -19.88
N MET A 234 7.05 -3.51 -20.66
CA MET A 234 6.08 -2.42 -20.59
C MET A 234 4.95 -2.79 -19.61
N THR A 235 4.60 -1.86 -18.75
CA THR A 235 3.48 -1.99 -17.82
C THR A 235 2.13 -1.87 -18.55
N PRO A 236 1.01 -2.34 -17.97
CA PRO A 236 -0.31 -2.26 -18.60
C PRO A 236 -0.78 -0.85 -18.93
N ASP A 237 -0.27 0.16 -18.23
CA ASP A 237 -0.56 1.59 -18.44
C ASP A 237 0.49 2.29 -19.36
N GLY A 238 1.36 1.51 -20.03
CA GLY A 238 2.21 1.97 -21.13
C GLY A 238 3.57 2.54 -20.74
N TYR A 239 4.00 2.38 -19.48
CA TYR A 239 5.33 2.78 -19.04
C TYR A 239 6.33 1.62 -19.14
N THR A 240 7.61 1.95 -19.26
CA THR A 240 8.69 0.94 -19.33
C THR A 240 9.35 0.80 -17.97
N VAL A 241 9.57 -0.44 -17.55
CA VAL A 241 10.43 -0.79 -16.41
C VAL A 241 11.66 -1.57 -16.91
N ASP A 242 12.83 -1.26 -16.35
CA ASP A 242 14.08 -1.92 -16.70
C ASP A 242 14.17 -3.35 -16.12
N ASP A 243 15.27 -4.04 -16.40
CA ASP A 243 15.50 -5.41 -15.90
C ASP A 243 15.57 -5.51 -14.37
N THR A 244 15.77 -4.38 -13.68
CA THR A 244 15.70 -4.30 -12.20
C THR A 244 14.28 -4.01 -11.70
N GLY A 245 13.31 -3.81 -12.60
CA GLY A 245 11.93 -3.42 -12.31
C GLY A 245 11.74 -1.93 -12.09
N ALA A 246 12.79 -1.12 -12.20
CA ALA A 246 12.69 0.32 -11.99
C ALA A 246 12.08 1.03 -13.21
N TRP A 247 11.16 1.96 -12.95
CA TRP A 247 10.61 2.79 -14.01
C TRP A 247 11.70 3.57 -14.76
N CYS A 248 11.67 3.51 -16.08
CA CYS A 248 12.61 4.21 -16.93
C CYS A 248 11.92 4.94 -18.09
N VAL A 249 12.55 6.03 -18.54
CA VAL A 249 12.16 6.80 -19.71
C VAL A 249 13.36 6.88 -20.64
N HIS A 250 13.21 6.40 -21.89
CA HIS A 250 14.31 6.30 -22.86
C HIS A 250 15.55 5.57 -22.31
N GLY A 251 15.35 4.50 -21.54
CA GLY A 251 16.41 3.71 -20.91
C GLY A 251 17.04 4.35 -19.66
N VAL A 252 16.58 5.52 -19.22
CA VAL A 252 17.08 6.20 -18.01
C VAL A 252 16.12 5.96 -16.85
N VAL A 253 16.63 5.35 -15.77
CA VAL A 253 15.85 5.12 -14.55
C VAL A 253 15.42 6.45 -13.96
N GLN A 254 14.14 6.57 -13.68
CA GLN A 254 13.59 7.73 -13.01
C GLN A 254 13.78 7.60 -11.50
N THR A 255 14.37 8.62 -10.88
CA THR A 255 14.66 8.63 -9.46
C THR A 255 14.02 9.83 -8.78
N PHE A 256 13.50 9.62 -7.57
CA PHE A 256 12.97 10.69 -6.75
C PHE A 256 14.10 11.32 -5.90
N GLY A 257 14.18 12.64 -5.93
CA GLY A 257 15.04 13.39 -4.99
C GLY A 257 16.51 13.56 -5.39
N LYS A 258 16.92 13.27 -6.63
CA LYS A 258 18.20 13.78 -7.16
C LYS A 258 17.93 14.97 -8.07
N LYS A 259 18.07 16.17 -7.53
CA LYS A 259 18.47 17.36 -8.28
C LYS A 259 19.98 17.52 -8.14
#